data_169d7e527d6004bbf3b1cd7959bbc83a
#
_entry.id   169d7e527d6004bbf3b1cd7959bbc83a
#
_cell.length_a   1.000
_cell.length_b   1.000
_cell.length_c   1.000
_cell.angle_alpha   90.00
_cell.angle_beta   90.00
_cell.angle_gamma   90.00
#
_symmetry.space_group_name_H-M   'P 1'
#
loop_
_entity.id
_entity.type
_entity.pdbx_description
1 polymer ?
#
loop_
_entity_poly.entity_id
_entity_poly.type
_entity_poly.pdbx_seq_one_letter_code
_entity_poly.pdbx_strand_id
1 'polypeptide(L)'
;CRRMEHSRIKKRNVALIEKCVMSSIGIESLFRKFAGNPYKLHTYTSQESFQDAMSRISFAAVIFSFSAMRSERREGLSCLTELAIKFPRTRRLVIADDDIEARLIGSLSPSPLDGVLSKASTLEIFHQELFLSLNGVRQATDRLNNQWYINQSRTLSPTEREILRFMSRGYSMTQIA
;
A
#
# COMPACT_ATOMS: atom_id res chain seq x y z
N CYS A 1 -0.54 41.62 -2.64
CA CYS A 1 -1.55 40.66 -2.20
C CYS A 1 -1.60 39.34 -2.96
N ARG A 2 -1.11 39.28 -4.20
CA ARG A 2 -1.08 38.02 -4.98
C ARG A 2 -0.02 37.00 -4.51
N ARG A 3 0.97 37.43 -3.75
CA ARG A 3 2.04 36.55 -3.24
C ARG A 3 1.61 35.61 -2.11
N MET A 4 0.52 35.93 -1.43
CA MET A 4 0.04 35.10 -0.32
C MET A 4 -0.84 33.93 -0.74
N GLU A 5 -1.43 33.99 -1.94
CA GLU A 5 -2.28 32.91 -2.45
C GLU A 5 -1.50 31.67 -2.86
N HIS A 6 -0.24 31.81 -3.32
CA HIS A 6 0.59 30.69 -3.73
C HIS A 6 1.17 29.87 -2.55
N SER A 7 1.22 30.45 -1.33
CA SER A 7 1.73 29.75 -0.16
C SER A 7 0.67 28.88 0.53
N ARG A 8 -0.58 28.90 0.07
CA ARG A 8 -1.73 28.24 0.70
C ARG A 8 -2.25 27.02 -0.05
N ILE A 9 -1.45 26.40 -0.93
CA ILE A 9 -1.84 25.14 -1.52
C ILE A 9 -1.86 24.11 -0.41
N LYS A 10 -3.07 23.73 -0.01
CA LYS A 10 -3.29 22.73 1.03
C LYS A 10 -2.78 21.40 0.54
N LYS A 11 -1.78 20.85 1.21
CA LYS A 11 -1.27 19.52 0.90
C LYS A 11 -2.32 18.45 1.19
N ARG A 12 -2.37 17.45 0.33
CA ARG A 12 -3.26 16.30 0.50
C ARG A 12 -2.64 15.34 1.50
N ASN A 13 -3.41 14.88 2.45
CA ASN A 13 -2.94 13.98 3.49
C ASN A 13 -2.82 12.56 2.97
N VAL A 14 -1.71 11.91 3.28
CA VAL A 14 -1.45 10.50 3.00
C VAL A 14 -1.07 9.82 4.31
N ALA A 15 -1.70 8.71 4.61
CA ALA A 15 -1.37 7.90 5.77
C ALA A 15 -0.45 6.75 5.39
N LEU A 16 0.56 6.50 6.20
CA LEU A 16 1.42 5.32 6.10
C LEU A 16 1.31 4.53 7.39
N ILE A 17 0.93 3.27 7.27
CA ILE A 17 0.91 2.34 8.40
C ILE A 17 2.10 1.42 8.26
N GLU A 18 3.13 1.63 9.08
CA GLU A 18 4.40 0.89 9.03
C GLU A 18 4.94 0.73 10.44
N LYS A 19 5.20 -0.50 10.85
CA LYS A 19 5.79 -0.81 12.16
C LYS A 19 7.30 -0.62 12.20
N CYS A 20 7.98 -0.83 11.08
CA CYS A 20 9.42 -0.70 11.00
C CYS A 20 9.82 0.78 10.90
N VAL A 21 10.52 1.27 11.91
CA VAL A 21 10.96 2.66 11.96
C VAL A 21 11.88 3.01 10.80
N MET A 22 12.78 2.10 10.42
CA MET A 22 13.70 2.34 9.30
C MET A 22 12.96 2.48 7.97
N SER A 23 11.98 1.62 7.72
CA SER A 23 11.15 1.71 6.51
C SER A 23 10.33 3.00 6.50
N SER A 24 9.79 3.38 7.63
CA SER A 24 9.03 4.62 7.80
C SER A 24 9.88 5.85 7.47
N ILE A 25 11.08 5.92 8.02
CA ILE A 25 12.03 7.02 7.78
C ILE A 25 12.43 7.07 6.30
N GLY A 26 12.67 5.91 5.69
CA GLY A 26 13.00 5.82 4.26
C GLY A 26 11.90 6.38 3.37
N ILE A 27 10.66 6.03 3.66
CA ILE A 27 9.50 6.50 2.89
C ILE A 27 9.27 8.00 3.13
N GLU A 28 9.39 8.47 4.37
CA GLU A 28 9.33 9.90 4.68
C GLU A 28 10.38 10.69 3.89
N SER A 29 11.59 10.15 3.79
CA SER A 29 12.67 10.76 3.02
C SER A 29 12.31 10.94 1.55
N LEU A 30 11.61 9.98 0.95
CA LEU A 30 11.13 10.09 -0.43
C LEU A 30 10.14 11.24 -0.60
N PHE A 31 9.23 11.40 0.35
CA PHE A 31 8.28 12.51 0.34
C PHE A 31 8.95 13.87 0.47
N ARG A 32 10.03 13.97 1.27
CA ARG A 32 10.77 15.22 1.43
C ARG A 32 11.59 15.61 0.21
N LYS A 33 12.17 14.62 -0.49
CA LYS A 33 13.04 14.87 -1.65
C LYS A 33 12.28 15.33 -2.88
N PHE A 34 10.98 15.08 -2.93
CA PHE A 34 10.17 15.47 -4.08
C PHE A 34 9.80 16.94 -3.97
N ALA A 35 10.51 17.80 -4.72
CA ALA A 35 10.23 19.23 -4.77
C ALA A 35 8.82 19.48 -5.32
N GLY A 36 8.06 20.33 -4.63
CA GLY A 36 6.67 20.62 -5.03
C GLY A 36 5.69 19.50 -4.72
N ASN A 37 6.06 18.58 -3.85
CA ASN A 37 5.21 17.47 -3.43
C ASN A 37 3.87 17.97 -2.87
N PRO A 38 2.73 17.61 -3.48
CA PRO A 38 1.41 18.03 -3.01
C PRO A 38 0.90 17.20 -1.83
N TYR A 39 1.68 16.25 -1.32
CA TYR A 39 1.26 15.32 -0.28
C TYR A 39 1.94 15.59 1.05
N LYS A 40 1.17 15.43 2.13
CA LYS A 40 1.68 15.45 3.49
C LYS A 40 1.56 14.05 4.09
N LEU A 41 2.69 13.45 4.44
CA LEU A 41 2.73 12.10 4.99
C LEU A 41 2.52 12.11 6.51
N HIS A 42 1.60 11.26 6.96
CA HIS A 42 1.37 10.96 8.38
C HIS A 42 1.69 9.49 8.61
N THR A 43 2.59 9.20 9.53
CA THR A 43 3.02 7.83 9.81
C THR A 43 2.38 7.29 11.08
N TYR A 44 1.94 6.06 11.02
CA TYR A 44 1.32 5.33 12.12
C TYR A 44 1.99 3.98 12.28
N THR A 45 2.26 3.60 13.53
CA THR A 45 2.88 2.30 13.84
C THR A 45 1.87 1.18 14.03
N SER A 46 0.60 1.51 14.15
CA SER A 46 -0.46 0.53 14.34
C SER A 46 -1.71 0.94 13.56
N GLN A 47 -2.53 -0.06 13.28
CA GLN A 47 -3.82 0.14 12.67
C GLN A 47 -4.76 0.94 13.57
N GLU A 48 -4.68 0.73 14.88
CA GLU A 48 -5.51 1.45 15.86
C GLU A 48 -5.24 2.95 15.84
N SER A 49 -3.98 3.34 15.86
CA SER A 49 -3.61 4.76 15.81
C SER A 49 -4.03 5.41 14.50
N PHE A 50 -3.98 4.68 13.40
CA PHE A 50 -4.50 5.14 12.11
C PHE A 50 -6.02 5.34 12.14
N GLN A 51 -6.76 4.36 12.67
CA GLN A 51 -8.22 4.45 12.76
C GLN A 51 -8.67 5.64 13.62
N ASP A 52 -7.96 5.88 14.71
CA ASP A 52 -8.20 7.06 15.55
C ASP A 52 -7.98 8.36 14.77
N ALA A 53 -6.91 8.43 13.99
CA ALA A 53 -6.62 9.60 13.15
C ALA A 53 -7.67 9.83 12.07
N MET A 54 -8.25 8.75 11.51
CA MET A 54 -9.29 8.86 10.48
C MET A 54 -10.54 9.61 10.93
N SER A 55 -10.82 9.63 12.22
CA SER A 55 -11.94 10.38 12.77
C SER A 55 -11.72 11.91 12.71
N ARG A 56 -10.46 12.34 12.52
CA ARG A 56 -10.07 13.74 12.57
C ARG A 56 -9.46 14.26 11.26
N ILE A 57 -8.87 13.39 10.48
CA ILE A 57 -8.13 13.74 9.26
C ILE A 57 -8.75 13.02 8.07
N SER A 58 -8.99 13.77 7.00
CA SER A 58 -9.41 13.19 5.72
C SER A 58 -8.15 12.86 4.91
N PHE A 59 -7.98 11.58 4.56
CA PHE A 59 -6.84 11.11 3.79
C PHE A 59 -7.18 10.95 2.31
N ALA A 60 -6.31 11.47 1.46
CA ALA A 60 -6.40 11.25 0.00
C ALA A 60 -5.93 9.83 -0.37
N ALA A 61 -5.01 9.27 0.40
CA ALA A 61 -4.50 7.93 0.19
C ALA A 61 -4.06 7.30 1.51
N VAL A 62 -4.09 5.97 1.54
CA VAL A 62 -3.58 5.16 2.65
C VAL A 62 -2.61 4.15 2.08
N ILE A 63 -1.42 4.09 2.64
CA ILE A 63 -0.38 3.13 2.30
C ILE A 63 -0.24 2.16 3.45
N PHE A 64 -0.56 0.90 3.21
CA PHE A 64 -0.44 -0.14 4.21
C PHE A 64 0.79 -1.00 3.93
N SER A 65 1.74 -1.01 4.85
CA SER A 65 2.94 -1.84 4.73
C SER A 65 2.69 -3.18 5.41
N PHE A 66 2.75 -4.26 4.63
CA PHE A 66 2.59 -5.60 5.16
C PHE A 66 3.92 -6.10 5.71
N SER A 67 3.84 -6.70 6.90
CA SER A 67 4.96 -7.43 7.46
C SER A 67 4.90 -8.90 7.04
N ALA A 68 5.99 -9.62 7.27
CA ALA A 68 6.05 -11.06 7.03
C ALA A 68 5.11 -11.87 7.93
N MET A 69 4.51 -11.28 8.95
CA MET A 69 3.64 -11.97 9.89
C MET A 69 2.22 -12.12 9.34
N ARG A 70 1.71 -13.35 9.35
CA ARG A 70 0.41 -13.71 8.78
C ARG A 70 -0.77 -12.93 9.39
N SER A 71 -0.75 -12.69 10.69
CA SER A 71 -1.81 -11.94 11.38
C SER A 71 -1.94 -10.51 10.88
N GLU A 72 -0.82 -9.86 10.60
CA GLU A 72 -0.81 -8.48 10.14
C GLU A 72 -1.33 -8.34 8.70
N ARG A 73 -1.04 -9.31 7.84
CA ARG A 73 -1.56 -9.34 6.48
C ARG A 73 -3.08 -9.41 6.47
N ARG A 74 -3.63 -10.28 7.29
CA ARG A 74 -5.07 -10.47 7.41
C ARG A 74 -5.77 -9.20 7.88
N GLU A 75 -5.25 -8.60 8.94
CA GLU A 75 -5.79 -7.36 9.48
C GLU A 75 -5.68 -6.22 8.49
N GLY A 76 -4.56 -6.14 7.78
CA GLY A 76 -4.33 -5.14 6.75
C GLY A 76 -5.32 -5.26 5.58
N LEU A 77 -5.54 -6.46 5.07
CA LEU A 77 -6.50 -6.70 3.99
C LEU A 77 -7.93 -6.36 4.43
N SER A 78 -8.28 -6.72 5.66
CA SER A 78 -9.58 -6.37 6.23
C SER A 78 -9.77 -4.86 6.33
N CYS A 79 -8.75 -4.17 6.81
CA CYS A 79 -8.75 -2.70 6.90
C CYS A 79 -8.93 -2.05 5.52
N LEU A 80 -8.19 -2.53 4.53
CA LEU A 80 -8.27 -2.01 3.17
C LEU A 80 -9.65 -2.25 2.54
N THR A 81 -10.27 -3.38 2.83
CA THR A 81 -11.62 -3.69 2.37
C THR A 81 -12.65 -2.75 2.99
N GLU A 82 -12.55 -2.50 4.29
CA GLU A 82 -13.41 -1.54 4.98
C GLU A 82 -13.25 -0.13 4.43
N LEU A 83 -12.03 0.28 4.17
CA LEU A 83 -11.73 1.58 3.57
C LEU A 83 -12.39 1.74 2.20
N ALA A 84 -12.38 0.69 1.38
CA ALA A 84 -13.02 0.71 0.07
C ALA A 84 -14.52 0.98 0.17
N ILE A 85 -15.15 0.47 1.20
CA ILE A 85 -16.60 0.62 1.44
C ILE A 85 -16.91 2.00 2.03
N LYS A 86 -16.19 2.39 3.07
CA LYS A 86 -16.45 3.62 3.82
C LYS A 86 -15.95 4.88 3.14
N PHE A 87 -14.80 4.78 2.47
CA PHE A 87 -14.10 5.90 1.85
C PHE A 87 -13.69 5.56 0.41
N PRO A 88 -14.65 5.46 -0.52
CA PRO A 88 -14.36 4.99 -1.89
C PRO A 88 -13.45 5.92 -2.68
N ARG A 89 -13.29 7.17 -2.27
CA ARG A 89 -12.40 8.13 -2.91
C ARG A 89 -10.98 8.11 -2.40
N THR A 90 -10.73 7.49 -1.24
CA THR A 90 -9.40 7.34 -0.67
C THR A 90 -8.65 6.26 -1.43
N ARG A 91 -7.50 6.60 -2.00
CA ARG A 91 -6.66 5.63 -2.69
C ARG A 91 -6.02 4.69 -1.68
N ARG A 92 -5.86 3.43 -2.10
CA ARG A 92 -5.34 2.38 -1.23
C ARG A 92 -4.13 1.75 -1.89
N LEU A 93 -2.98 1.89 -1.25
CA LEU A 93 -1.72 1.34 -1.69
C LEU A 93 -1.22 0.33 -0.66
N VAL A 94 -0.48 -0.65 -1.13
CA VAL A 94 0.15 -1.66 -0.29
C VAL A 94 1.64 -1.70 -0.58
N ILE A 95 2.45 -1.84 0.46
CA ILE A 95 3.87 -2.13 0.34
C ILE A 95 4.09 -3.56 0.81
N ALA A 96 4.62 -4.40 -0.08
CA ALA A 96 4.99 -5.77 0.20
C ALA A 96 6.49 -5.90 0.42
N ASP A 97 6.93 -6.96 1.10
CA ASP A 97 8.34 -7.18 1.39
C ASP A 97 9.14 -7.55 0.14
N ASP A 98 8.53 -8.26 -0.79
CA ASP A 98 9.18 -8.69 -2.03
C ASP A 98 8.20 -8.68 -3.22
N ASP A 99 8.73 -8.96 -4.41
CA ASP A 99 7.94 -8.92 -5.65
C ASP A 99 6.90 -10.04 -5.72
N ILE A 100 7.18 -11.19 -5.14
CA ILE A 100 6.25 -12.32 -5.12
C ILE A 100 5.02 -11.96 -4.28
N GLU A 101 5.26 -11.44 -3.09
CA GLU A 101 4.19 -10.99 -2.21
C GLU A 101 3.39 -9.84 -2.82
N ALA A 102 4.06 -8.91 -3.48
CA ALA A 102 3.40 -7.80 -4.15
C ALA A 102 2.42 -8.30 -5.23
N ARG A 103 2.84 -9.26 -6.05
CA ARG A 103 2.00 -9.85 -7.09
C ARG A 103 0.81 -10.60 -6.50
N LEU A 104 1.05 -11.37 -5.44
CA LEU A 104 -0.01 -12.13 -4.77
C LEU A 104 -1.07 -11.21 -4.17
N ILE A 105 -0.64 -10.16 -3.49
CA ILE A 105 -1.55 -9.17 -2.91
C ILE A 105 -2.37 -8.49 -4.00
N GLY A 106 -1.73 -8.07 -5.08
CA GLY A 106 -2.41 -7.43 -6.20
C GLY A 106 -3.44 -8.32 -6.88
N SER A 107 -3.13 -9.62 -7.00
CA SER A 107 -4.02 -10.60 -7.64
C SER A 107 -5.19 -11.03 -6.75
N LEU A 108 -4.96 -11.13 -5.45
CA LEU A 108 -5.89 -11.75 -4.51
C LEU A 108 -6.68 -10.75 -3.66
N SER A 109 -6.41 -9.47 -3.79
CA SER A 109 -7.17 -8.46 -3.07
C SER A 109 -8.65 -8.53 -3.46
N PRO A 110 -9.58 -8.55 -2.48
CA PRO A 110 -11.01 -8.58 -2.77
C PRO A 110 -11.51 -7.39 -3.57
N SER A 111 -10.78 -6.29 -3.52
CA SER A 111 -11.09 -5.08 -4.27
C SER A 111 -9.83 -4.53 -4.92
N PRO A 112 -9.93 -3.88 -6.09
CA PRO A 112 -8.77 -3.33 -6.78
C PRO A 112 -8.00 -2.34 -5.90
N LEU A 113 -6.68 -2.51 -5.84
CA LEU A 113 -5.79 -1.57 -5.16
C LEU A 113 -5.27 -0.55 -6.17
N ASP A 114 -5.00 0.65 -5.70
CA ASP A 114 -4.47 1.72 -6.55
C ASP A 114 -2.98 1.55 -6.83
N GLY A 115 -2.27 0.84 -5.96
CA GLY A 115 -0.89 0.50 -6.16
C GLY A 115 -0.43 -0.61 -5.23
N VAL A 116 0.46 -1.46 -5.74
CA VAL A 116 1.15 -2.48 -4.94
C VAL A 116 2.63 -2.31 -5.19
N LEU A 117 3.36 -1.97 -4.14
CA LEU A 117 4.78 -1.64 -4.19
C LEU A 117 5.59 -2.74 -3.51
N SER A 118 6.83 -2.92 -3.95
CA SER A 118 7.74 -3.92 -3.38
C SER A 118 8.95 -3.25 -2.74
N LYS A 119 9.28 -3.64 -1.51
CA LYS A 119 10.52 -3.21 -0.85
C LYS A 119 11.78 -3.75 -1.53
N ALA A 120 11.63 -4.79 -2.35
CA ALA A 120 12.74 -5.37 -3.13
C ALA A 120 13.05 -4.59 -4.41
N SER A 121 12.21 -3.63 -4.80
CA SER A 121 12.47 -2.77 -5.94
C SER A 121 13.63 -1.82 -5.67
N THR A 122 14.25 -1.34 -6.75
CA THR A 122 15.23 -0.24 -6.61
C THR A 122 14.50 1.00 -6.07
N LEU A 123 15.26 1.87 -5.42
CA LEU A 123 14.70 3.10 -4.85
C LEU A 123 14.03 3.96 -5.92
N GLU A 124 14.60 4.01 -7.11
CA GLU A 124 14.07 4.79 -8.23
C GLU A 124 12.71 4.25 -8.70
N ILE A 125 12.61 2.93 -8.88
CA ILE A 125 11.36 2.28 -9.28
C ILE A 125 10.30 2.46 -8.19
N PHE A 126 10.66 2.23 -6.94
CA PHE A 126 9.75 2.40 -5.81
C PHE A 126 9.20 3.83 -5.75
N HIS A 127 10.07 4.81 -5.86
CA HIS A 127 9.70 6.23 -5.87
C HIS A 127 8.74 6.54 -7.02
N GLN A 128 9.07 6.10 -8.23
CA GLN A 128 8.26 6.34 -9.40
C GLN A 128 6.87 5.71 -9.27
N GLU A 129 6.80 4.45 -8.89
CA GLU A 129 5.54 3.73 -8.74
C GLU A 129 4.68 4.30 -7.60
N LEU A 130 5.31 4.71 -6.50
CA LEU A 130 4.62 5.35 -5.39
C LEU A 130 3.87 6.60 -5.84
N PHE A 131 4.57 7.53 -6.51
CA PHE A 131 3.95 8.78 -6.90
C PHE A 131 2.99 8.64 -8.07
N LEU A 132 3.22 7.72 -8.99
CA LEU A 132 2.24 7.39 -10.02
C LEU A 132 0.95 6.85 -9.40
N SER A 133 1.06 5.94 -8.44
CA SER A 133 -0.09 5.37 -7.74
C SER A 133 -0.86 6.43 -6.94
N LEU A 134 -0.14 7.32 -6.26
CA LEU A 134 -0.77 8.43 -5.53
C LEU A 134 -1.52 9.36 -6.46
N ASN A 135 -1.04 9.54 -7.69
CA ASN A 135 -1.68 10.36 -8.70
C ASN A 135 -2.77 9.63 -9.49
N GLY A 136 -3.05 8.38 -9.15
CA GLY A 136 -4.13 7.61 -9.77
C GLY A 136 -3.74 6.80 -11.00
N VAL A 137 -2.45 6.62 -11.26
CA VAL A 137 -1.97 5.80 -12.39
C VAL A 137 -1.75 4.36 -11.94
N ARG A 138 -2.49 3.42 -12.53
CA ARG A 138 -2.47 1.98 -12.15
C ARG A 138 -1.60 1.10 -13.03
N GLN A 139 -0.85 1.64 -13.97
CA GLN A 139 -0.10 0.88 -14.96
C GLN A 139 0.89 -0.13 -14.36
N ALA A 140 1.59 0.25 -13.31
CA ALA A 140 2.57 -0.64 -12.67
C ALA A 140 1.90 -1.88 -12.05
N THR A 141 0.78 -1.69 -11.39
CA THR A 141 0.00 -2.78 -10.78
C THR A 141 -0.54 -3.73 -11.85
N ASP A 142 -1.07 -3.20 -12.93
CA ASP A 142 -1.59 -4.01 -14.04
C ASP A 142 -0.50 -4.85 -14.70
N ARG A 143 0.70 -4.29 -14.88
CA ARG A 143 1.84 -5.04 -15.44
C ARG A 143 2.28 -6.17 -14.49
N LEU A 144 2.35 -5.92 -13.21
CA LEU A 144 2.69 -6.93 -12.21
C LEU A 144 1.66 -8.06 -12.21
N ASN A 145 0.38 -7.72 -12.24
CA ASN A 145 -0.70 -8.69 -12.27
C ASN A 145 -0.66 -9.53 -13.54
N ASN A 146 -0.46 -8.90 -14.70
CA ASN A 146 -0.38 -9.61 -15.97
C ASN A 146 0.80 -10.58 -16.02
N GLN A 147 1.97 -10.15 -15.55
CA GLN A 147 3.15 -11.03 -15.46
C GLN A 147 2.91 -12.19 -14.50
N TRP A 148 2.25 -11.94 -13.40
CA TRP A 148 1.89 -12.97 -12.44
C TRP A 148 1.01 -14.05 -13.08
N TYR A 149 -0.06 -13.67 -13.78
CA TYR A 149 -0.95 -14.60 -14.45
C TYR A 149 -0.25 -15.41 -15.54
N ILE A 150 0.63 -14.79 -16.31
CA ILE A 150 1.41 -15.48 -17.33
C ILE A 150 2.36 -16.51 -16.71
N ASN A 151 3.02 -16.17 -15.62
CA ASN A 151 3.99 -17.01 -14.95
C ASN A 151 3.35 -18.07 -14.05
N GLN A 152 2.15 -17.82 -13.55
CA GLN A 152 1.42 -18.71 -12.64
C GLN A 152 1.15 -20.10 -13.27
N SER A 153 0.96 -20.16 -14.57
CA SER A 153 0.70 -21.42 -15.28
C SER A 153 1.92 -22.34 -15.39
N ARG A 154 3.12 -21.87 -15.04
CA ARG A 154 4.35 -22.62 -15.31
C ARG A 154 4.92 -23.34 -14.10
N THR A 155 5.24 -22.66 -13.02
CA THR A 155 5.76 -23.30 -11.80
C THR A 155 5.66 -22.36 -10.60
N LEU A 156 4.84 -22.74 -9.64
CA LEU A 156 4.88 -22.09 -8.32
C LEU A 156 5.77 -22.90 -7.41
N SER A 157 6.68 -22.24 -6.68
CA SER A 157 7.43 -22.87 -5.62
C SER A 157 6.50 -23.28 -4.48
N PRO A 158 6.89 -24.25 -3.60
CA PRO A 158 6.08 -24.60 -2.45
C PRO A 158 5.73 -23.41 -1.57
N THR A 159 6.67 -22.48 -1.38
CA THR A 159 6.46 -21.27 -0.60
C THR A 159 5.43 -20.36 -1.25
N GLU A 160 5.53 -20.16 -2.56
CA GLU A 160 4.57 -19.36 -3.31
C GLU A 160 3.16 -19.97 -3.26
N ARG A 161 3.05 -21.28 -3.34
CA ARG A 161 1.77 -21.99 -3.19
C ARG A 161 1.17 -21.81 -1.81
N GLU A 162 2.00 -21.82 -0.77
CA GLU A 162 1.55 -21.61 0.59
C GLU A 162 1.05 -20.19 0.79
N ILE A 163 1.77 -19.20 0.30
CA ILE A 163 1.35 -17.80 0.33
C ILE A 163 0.04 -17.64 -0.43
N LEU A 164 -0.09 -18.24 -1.61
CA LEU A 164 -1.30 -18.20 -2.42
C LEU A 164 -2.50 -18.79 -1.69
N ARG A 165 -2.33 -19.94 -1.02
CA ARG A 165 -3.39 -20.53 -0.20
C ARG A 165 -3.79 -19.62 0.95
N PHE A 166 -2.80 -19.03 1.61
CA PHE A 166 -3.03 -18.08 2.69
C PHE A 166 -3.88 -16.89 2.20
N MET A 167 -3.49 -16.29 1.11
CA MET A 167 -4.18 -15.12 0.57
C MET A 167 -5.57 -15.46 0.02
N SER A 168 -5.74 -16.62 -0.63
CA SER A 168 -7.02 -17.03 -1.21
C SER A 168 -8.05 -17.43 -0.15
N ARG A 169 -7.61 -17.97 0.98
CA ARG A 169 -8.50 -18.28 2.12
C ARG A 169 -8.83 -17.05 2.94
N GLY A 170 -8.10 -15.96 2.73
CA GLY A 170 -8.41 -14.65 3.27
C GLY A 170 -8.60 -14.64 4.77
N TYR A 171 -9.82 -14.47 5.18
CA TYR A 171 -10.18 -14.21 6.56
C TYR A 171 -10.56 -15.45 7.36
N SER A 172 -10.52 -16.63 6.76
CA SER A 172 -10.76 -17.89 7.46
C SER A 172 -9.50 -18.49 8.08
N MET A 173 -8.49 -17.68 8.30
CA MET A 173 -7.18 -18.10 8.82
C MET A 173 -7.21 -18.61 10.26
N THR A 174 -8.21 -18.25 11.04
CA THR A 174 -8.40 -18.82 12.37
C THR A 174 -8.65 -20.32 12.36
N GLN A 175 -9.01 -20.89 11.22
CA GLN A 175 -9.27 -22.30 11.05
C GLN A 175 -8.03 -23.11 10.63
N ILE A 176 -6.91 -22.44 10.35
CA ILE A 176 -5.69 -23.08 9.86
C ILE A 176 -4.62 -23.24 10.96
N ALA A 177 -4.90 -22.75 12.12
CA ALA A 177 -3.98 -22.89 13.26
C ALA A 177 -3.85 -24.37 13.67
#